data_9ad9c2841d2408dfca5b3104042798b6
#
_entry.id   9ad9c2841d2408dfca5b3104042798b6
#
_cell.length_a   1.000
_cell.length_b   1.000
_cell.length_c   1.000
_cell.angle_alpha   90.00
_cell.angle_beta   90.00
_cell.angle_gamma   90.00
#
_symmetry.space_group_name_H-M   'P 1'
#
loop_
_entity.id
_entity.type
_entity.pdbx_description
1 polymer ?
#
loop_
_entity_poly.entity_id
_entity_poly.type
_entity_poly.pdbx_seq_one_letter_code
_entity_poly.pdbx_strand_id
1 'polypeptide(L)'
;MRSVLLSCPMTTQAIISLLVLLLILVAVVFRVLFWPRIRITRIQKRAFPESWHQKLIDRLPFVARIPLAEQEQLKFLIKVFLADKEFYGCAGQEIDDDIRVTVAAQACLLLLNQNRTPYPNLDSILIYPSTFVATREVANELGLVSTNHIAMLGESWSQGKVVLAWDNVNKGVMNLQDGQNVVLHEFAHQLDHESGSTNGAPVLNTRGAYRSWAHVFSEEFEELQKDDVRGRQSLLDHYGATNPAEFFAVATETFFERPKEMAAYHQELYQQLKNYYKLDPGQWQQP
;
A
#
# COMPACT_ATOMS: atom_id res chain seq x y z
N MET A 1 26.68 36.06 55.42
CA MET A 1 26.00 34.78 55.39
C MET A 1 26.51 33.96 54.19
N ARG A 2 27.39 33.01 54.43
CA ARG A 2 27.86 32.07 53.38
C ARG A 2 26.91 30.86 53.32
N SER A 3 26.19 30.70 52.22
CA SER A 3 25.39 29.52 51.95
C SER A 3 26.32 28.31 51.69
N VAL A 4 26.39 27.39 52.60
CA VAL A 4 27.06 26.11 52.42
C VAL A 4 26.12 25.22 51.59
N LEU A 5 26.47 25.09 50.32
CA LEU A 5 25.89 24.07 49.45
C LEU A 5 26.36 22.69 49.95
N LEU A 6 25.53 21.99 50.70
CA LEU A 6 25.75 20.59 51.10
C LEU A 6 25.69 19.71 49.85
N SER A 7 26.85 19.37 49.30
CA SER A 7 26.98 18.30 48.31
C SER A 7 26.81 16.97 49.08
N CYS A 8 25.60 16.39 49.01
CA CYS A 8 25.37 15.04 49.53
C CYS A 8 26.08 14.05 48.56
N PRO A 9 27.05 13.25 49.01
CA PRO A 9 27.71 12.26 48.15
C PRO A 9 26.71 11.23 47.69
N MET A 10 26.59 11.04 46.37
CA MET A 10 25.74 9.99 45.79
C MET A 10 26.18 8.61 46.32
N THR A 11 25.25 7.82 46.80
CA THR A 11 25.57 6.46 47.26
C THR A 11 25.97 5.58 46.06
N THR A 12 26.84 4.60 46.29
CA THR A 12 27.29 3.64 45.24
C THR A 12 26.11 3.02 44.52
N GLN A 13 25.02 2.73 45.20
CA GLN A 13 23.77 2.21 44.62
C GLN A 13 23.12 3.24 43.64
N ALA A 14 23.09 4.51 43.98
CA ALA A 14 22.56 5.56 43.13
C ALA A 14 23.37 5.71 41.84
N ILE A 15 24.71 5.59 41.91
CA ILE A 15 25.60 5.62 40.75
C ILE A 15 25.35 4.41 39.85
N ILE A 16 25.23 3.19 40.41
CA ILE A 16 24.94 1.97 39.65
C ILE A 16 23.57 2.11 38.93
N SER A 17 22.54 2.56 39.67
CA SER A 17 21.21 2.76 39.10
C SER A 17 21.22 3.78 37.94
N LEU A 18 21.98 4.87 38.06
CA LEU A 18 22.13 5.87 37.01
C LEU A 18 22.84 5.30 35.76
N LEU A 19 23.89 4.50 35.95
CA LEU A 19 24.60 3.82 34.86
C LEU A 19 23.70 2.82 34.12
N VAL A 20 22.89 2.05 34.84
CA VAL A 20 21.93 1.12 34.25
C VAL A 20 20.87 1.88 33.44
N LEU A 21 20.32 2.94 33.99
CA LEU A 21 19.36 3.79 33.24
C LEU A 21 19.97 4.40 31.98
N LEU A 22 21.21 4.87 32.07
CA LEU A 22 21.94 5.42 30.91
C LEU A 22 22.16 4.33 29.84
N LEU A 23 22.55 3.12 30.23
CA LEU A 23 22.71 2.00 29.29
C LEU A 23 21.39 1.62 28.61
N ILE A 24 20.30 1.58 29.36
CA ILE A 24 18.96 1.35 28.79
C ILE A 24 18.61 2.46 27.80
N LEU A 25 18.81 3.70 28.16
CA LEU A 25 18.55 4.84 27.28
C LEU A 25 19.37 4.75 25.97
N VAL A 26 20.67 4.47 26.08
CA VAL A 26 21.54 4.27 24.90
C VAL A 26 21.05 3.11 24.04
N ALA A 27 20.67 1.98 24.65
CA ALA A 27 20.13 0.84 23.94
C ALA A 27 18.81 1.16 23.21
N VAL A 28 17.92 1.90 23.85
CA VAL A 28 16.65 2.36 23.26
C VAL A 28 16.94 3.33 22.09
N VAL A 29 17.80 4.32 22.28
CA VAL A 29 18.19 5.26 21.22
C VAL A 29 18.83 4.52 20.04
N PHE A 30 19.74 3.59 20.30
CA PHE A 30 20.33 2.75 19.26
C PHE A 30 19.27 1.92 18.52
N ARG A 31 18.36 1.29 19.25
CA ARG A 31 17.27 0.46 18.71
C ARG A 31 16.33 1.27 17.81
N VAL A 32 16.01 2.52 18.21
CA VAL A 32 15.06 3.37 17.48
C VAL A 32 15.73 4.07 16.29
N LEU A 33 16.92 4.64 16.46
CA LEU A 33 17.51 5.48 15.43
C LEU A 33 18.44 4.74 14.45
N PHE A 34 19.20 3.75 14.94
CA PHE A 34 20.23 3.10 14.14
C PHE A 34 19.83 1.72 13.61
N TRP A 35 19.10 0.95 14.39
CA TRP A 35 18.70 -0.40 14.00
C TRP A 35 17.92 -0.48 12.69
N PRO A 36 16.90 0.38 12.42
CA PRO A 36 16.18 0.36 11.15
C PRO A 36 17.11 0.59 9.95
N ARG A 37 18.02 1.55 10.06
CA ARG A 37 18.99 1.85 8.99
C ARG A 37 19.92 0.68 8.73
N ILE A 38 20.47 0.05 9.78
CA ILE A 38 21.34 -1.13 9.67
C ILE A 38 20.57 -2.29 9.03
N ARG A 39 19.32 -2.52 9.44
CA ARG A 39 18.45 -3.56 8.87
C ARG A 39 18.23 -3.35 7.38
N ILE A 40 17.84 -2.13 6.95
CA ILE A 40 17.64 -1.80 5.55
C ILE A 40 18.92 -1.99 4.73
N THR A 41 20.08 -1.52 5.22
CA THR A 41 21.36 -1.69 4.55
C THR A 41 21.74 -3.17 4.41
N ARG A 42 21.42 -4.01 5.40
CA ARG A 42 21.65 -5.46 5.33
C ARG A 42 20.72 -6.11 4.28
N ILE A 43 19.46 -5.72 4.21
CA ILE A 43 18.51 -6.20 3.20
C ILE A 43 18.96 -5.78 1.79
N GLN A 44 19.42 -4.54 1.63
CA GLN A 44 19.91 -4.02 0.36
C GLN A 44 21.09 -4.84 -0.19
N LYS A 45 22.03 -5.21 0.68
CA LYS A 45 23.22 -6.00 0.31
C LYS A 45 22.93 -7.47 -0.04
N ARG A 46 21.77 -8.00 0.33
CA ARG A 46 21.39 -9.37 -0.05
C ARG A 46 21.01 -9.41 -1.53
N ALA A 47 21.49 -10.42 -2.25
CA ALA A 47 21.04 -10.65 -3.61
C ALA A 47 19.51 -10.86 -3.65
N PHE A 48 18.88 -10.46 -4.74
CA PHE A 48 17.48 -10.84 -5.00
C PHE A 48 17.49 -12.31 -5.43
N PRO A 49 16.72 -13.21 -4.78
CA PRO A 49 16.74 -14.63 -5.12
C PRO A 49 16.30 -14.85 -6.58
N GLU A 50 16.98 -15.73 -7.29
CA GLU A 50 16.65 -16.03 -8.69
C GLU A 50 15.25 -16.64 -8.82
N SER A 51 14.84 -17.48 -7.87
CA SER A 51 13.47 -18.02 -7.82
C SER A 51 12.40 -16.93 -7.69
N TRP A 52 12.70 -15.84 -7.00
CA TRP A 52 11.80 -14.68 -6.91
C TRP A 52 11.82 -13.86 -8.19
N HIS A 53 12.99 -13.74 -8.83
CA HIS A 53 13.09 -13.03 -10.11
C HIS A 53 12.26 -13.73 -11.19
N GLN A 54 12.34 -15.05 -11.28
CA GLN A 54 11.54 -15.81 -12.24
C GLN A 54 10.04 -15.61 -11.98
N LYS A 55 9.58 -15.76 -10.73
CA LYS A 55 8.18 -15.52 -10.36
C LYS A 55 7.71 -14.09 -10.69
N LEU A 56 8.55 -13.10 -10.43
CA LEU A 56 8.25 -11.70 -10.74
C LEU A 56 8.01 -11.49 -12.24
N ILE A 57 8.86 -12.04 -13.09
CA ILE A 57 8.73 -11.89 -14.55
C ILE A 57 7.58 -12.74 -15.10
N ASP A 58 7.36 -13.94 -14.56
CA ASP A 58 6.25 -14.81 -14.99
C ASP A 58 4.88 -14.19 -14.66
N ARG A 59 4.76 -13.56 -13.48
CA ARG A 59 3.51 -12.93 -13.02
C ARG A 59 3.29 -11.54 -13.59
N LEU A 60 4.34 -10.75 -13.73
CA LEU A 60 4.31 -9.36 -14.18
C LEU A 60 5.31 -9.13 -15.34
N PRO A 61 5.03 -9.65 -16.54
CA PRO A 61 5.98 -9.60 -17.67
C PRO A 61 6.41 -8.19 -18.07
N PHE A 62 5.58 -7.18 -17.80
CA PHE A 62 5.91 -5.78 -18.08
C PHE A 62 7.10 -5.27 -17.26
N VAL A 63 7.43 -5.91 -16.13
CA VAL A 63 8.58 -5.54 -15.30
C VAL A 63 9.89 -5.61 -16.09
N ALA A 64 10.01 -6.53 -17.05
CA ALA A 64 11.17 -6.60 -17.94
C ALA A 64 11.32 -5.35 -18.84
N ARG A 65 10.28 -4.53 -19.01
CA ARG A 65 10.28 -3.30 -19.82
C ARG A 65 10.49 -2.01 -19.01
N ILE A 66 10.39 -2.10 -17.69
CA ILE A 66 10.70 -0.98 -16.79
C ILE A 66 12.20 -0.68 -16.88
N PRO A 67 12.65 0.59 -16.84
CA PRO A 67 14.07 0.93 -16.81
C PRO A 67 14.85 0.17 -15.73
N LEU A 68 16.09 -0.24 -16.02
CA LEU A 68 16.88 -1.08 -15.12
C LEU A 68 17.01 -0.50 -13.69
N ALA A 69 17.14 0.82 -13.57
CA ALA A 69 17.21 1.46 -12.25
C ALA A 69 15.92 1.26 -11.43
N GLU A 70 14.77 1.32 -12.09
CA GLU A 70 13.46 1.10 -11.47
C GLU A 70 13.25 -0.40 -11.17
N GLN A 71 13.72 -1.32 -12.03
CA GLN A 71 13.69 -2.75 -11.73
C GLN A 71 14.50 -3.09 -10.47
N GLU A 72 15.70 -2.53 -10.32
CA GLU A 72 16.52 -2.75 -9.12
C GLU A 72 15.88 -2.11 -7.88
N GLN A 73 15.24 -0.95 -8.03
CA GLN A 73 14.47 -0.34 -6.96
C GLN A 73 13.27 -1.22 -6.56
N LEU A 74 12.52 -1.75 -7.53
CA LEU A 74 11.41 -2.66 -7.26
C LEU A 74 11.86 -3.92 -6.51
N LYS A 75 12.94 -4.56 -6.96
CA LYS A 75 13.54 -5.72 -6.28
C LYS A 75 13.96 -5.38 -4.84
N PHE A 76 14.51 -4.20 -4.63
CA PHE A 76 14.86 -3.74 -3.29
C PHE A 76 13.61 -3.54 -2.41
N LEU A 77 12.58 -2.87 -2.92
CA LEU A 77 11.32 -2.64 -2.21
C LEU A 77 10.63 -3.96 -1.85
N ILE A 78 10.60 -4.93 -2.78
CA ILE A 78 10.06 -6.28 -2.54
C ILE A 78 10.81 -6.96 -1.37
N LYS A 79 12.16 -6.91 -1.37
CA LYS A 79 12.95 -7.49 -0.26
C LYS A 79 12.61 -6.84 1.09
N VAL A 80 12.46 -5.51 1.12
CA VAL A 80 12.10 -4.78 2.34
C VAL A 80 10.70 -5.16 2.78
N PHE A 81 9.74 -5.17 1.85
CA PHE A 81 8.34 -5.52 2.11
C PHE A 81 8.23 -6.93 2.70
N LEU A 82 8.83 -7.92 2.05
CA LEU A 82 8.80 -9.32 2.50
C LEU A 82 9.58 -9.60 3.80
N ALA A 83 10.52 -8.73 4.16
CA ALA A 83 11.21 -8.78 5.44
C ALA A 83 10.44 -8.10 6.59
N ASP A 84 9.45 -7.25 6.26
CA ASP A 84 8.74 -6.40 7.21
C ASP A 84 7.28 -6.84 7.43
N LYS A 85 6.64 -7.41 6.40
CA LYS A 85 5.23 -7.81 6.43
C LYS A 85 5.08 -9.30 6.63
N GLU A 86 4.10 -9.68 7.45
CA GLU A 86 3.76 -11.08 7.70
C GLU A 86 2.59 -11.51 6.82
N PHE A 87 2.68 -12.72 6.25
CA PHE A 87 1.63 -13.31 5.41
C PHE A 87 0.99 -14.47 6.16
N TYR A 88 -0.34 -14.43 6.25
CA TYR A 88 -1.14 -15.46 6.89
C TYR A 88 -2.10 -16.09 5.88
N GLY A 89 -2.02 -17.40 5.72
CA GLY A 89 -3.02 -18.16 4.97
C GLY A 89 -4.25 -18.42 5.84
N CYS A 90 -5.40 -18.07 5.30
CA CYS A 90 -6.69 -18.25 5.95
C CYS A 90 -7.51 -19.33 5.20
N ALA A 91 -8.44 -19.97 5.89
CA ALA A 91 -9.32 -21.00 5.30
C ALA A 91 -8.56 -22.12 4.55
N GLY A 92 -7.38 -22.53 5.06
CA GLY A 92 -6.59 -23.61 4.46
C GLY A 92 -5.67 -23.16 3.32
N GLN A 93 -5.58 -21.86 3.00
CA GLN A 93 -4.61 -21.35 2.04
C GLN A 93 -3.17 -21.51 2.57
N GLU A 94 -2.34 -22.22 1.85
CA GLU A 94 -0.90 -22.28 2.11
C GLU A 94 -0.20 -21.06 1.50
N ILE A 95 0.75 -20.49 2.25
CA ILE A 95 1.53 -19.34 1.79
C ILE A 95 2.87 -19.81 1.27
N ASP A 96 3.10 -19.56 -0.01
CA ASP A 96 4.35 -19.84 -0.70
C ASP A 96 5.02 -18.56 -1.24
N ASP A 97 6.17 -18.71 -1.89
CA ASP A 97 6.89 -17.59 -2.50
C ASP A 97 6.17 -17.03 -3.72
N ASP A 98 5.27 -17.78 -4.38
CA ASP A 98 4.50 -17.27 -5.51
C ASP A 98 3.50 -16.21 -5.02
N ILE A 99 2.74 -16.52 -3.99
CA ILE A 99 1.81 -15.59 -3.33
C ILE A 99 2.57 -14.36 -2.83
N ARG A 100 3.64 -14.58 -2.06
CA ARG A 100 4.41 -13.51 -1.42
C ARG A 100 5.01 -12.53 -2.42
N VAL A 101 5.67 -13.05 -3.46
CA VAL A 101 6.32 -12.23 -4.48
C VAL A 101 5.29 -11.52 -5.35
N THR A 102 4.20 -12.19 -5.73
CA THR A 102 3.14 -11.60 -6.57
C THR A 102 2.46 -10.41 -5.88
N VAL A 103 2.09 -10.57 -4.61
CA VAL A 103 1.47 -9.46 -3.83
C VAL A 103 2.49 -8.35 -3.56
N ALA A 104 3.70 -8.70 -3.10
CA ALA A 104 4.72 -7.71 -2.79
C ALA A 104 5.14 -6.89 -4.01
N ALA A 105 5.21 -7.51 -5.20
CA ALA A 105 5.60 -6.82 -6.42
C ALA A 105 4.59 -5.76 -6.82
N GLN A 106 3.30 -6.09 -6.82
CA GLN A 106 2.22 -5.15 -7.16
C GLN A 106 2.10 -4.04 -6.12
N ALA A 107 2.15 -4.37 -4.83
CA ALA A 107 2.17 -3.38 -3.76
C ALA A 107 3.36 -2.42 -3.87
N CYS A 108 4.56 -2.94 -4.14
CA CYS A 108 5.78 -2.14 -4.27
C CYS A 108 5.83 -1.32 -5.56
N LEU A 109 5.08 -1.72 -6.60
CA LEU A 109 4.97 -0.95 -7.84
C LEU A 109 4.41 0.46 -7.58
N LEU A 110 3.43 0.59 -6.67
CA LEU A 110 2.85 1.87 -6.26
C LEU A 110 3.85 2.80 -5.54
N LEU A 111 5.00 2.27 -5.11
CA LEU A 111 6.02 2.99 -4.35
C LEU A 111 7.28 3.32 -5.14
N LEU A 112 7.35 2.90 -6.41
CA LEU A 112 8.48 3.22 -7.27
C LEU A 112 8.67 4.74 -7.34
N ASN A 113 9.94 5.18 -7.39
CA ASN A 113 10.30 6.61 -7.43
C ASN A 113 9.79 7.44 -6.24
N GLN A 114 9.18 6.80 -5.23
CA GLN A 114 8.83 7.41 -3.96
C GLN A 114 9.89 7.03 -2.92
N ASN A 115 10.53 8.03 -2.34
CA ASN A 115 11.61 7.81 -1.37
C ASN A 115 11.03 7.54 0.02
N ARG A 116 10.34 6.38 0.19
CA ARG A 116 9.58 6.04 1.39
C ARG A 116 9.70 4.57 1.79
N THR A 117 9.45 4.28 3.06
CA THR A 117 9.32 2.90 3.57
C THR A 117 8.01 2.29 3.07
N PRO A 118 8.02 1.03 2.61
CA PRO A 118 6.78 0.37 2.17
C PRO A 118 5.76 0.24 3.31
N TYR A 119 4.63 0.95 3.19
CA TYR A 119 3.44 0.82 4.02
C TYR A 119 3.72 0.71 5.53
N PRO A 120 4.17 1.80 6.18
CA PRO A 120 4.67 1.75 7.57
C PRO A 120 3.59 1.35 8.59
N ASN A 121 2.32 1.53 8.28
CA ASN A 121 1.19 1.21 9.13
C ASN A 121 0.57 -0.18 8.84
N LEU A 122 1.11 -0.92 7.87
CA LEU A 122 0.67 -2.26 7.52
C LEU A 122 1.59 -3.28 8.19
N ASP A 123 1.03 -4.22 8.92
CA ASP A 123 1.79 -5.29 9.60
C ASP A 123 1.60 -6.64 8.89
N SER A 124 0.38 -6.94 8.44
CA SER A 124 0.04 -8.28 7.96
C SER A 124 -0.88 -8.30 6.75
N ILE A 125 -0.72 -9.35 5.93
CA ILE A 125 -1.53 -9.65 4.76
C ILE A 125 -2.19 -11.02 4.99
N LEU A 126 -3.53 -11.05 4.95
CA LEU A 126 -4.33 -12.25 5.09
C LEU A 126 -4.77 -12.72 3.69
N ILE A 127 -4.44 -13.95 3.36
CA ILE A 127 -4.74 -14.53 2.04
C ILE A 127 -5.75 -15.65 2.22
N TYR A 128 -6.89 -15.49 1.57
CA TYR A 128 -7.93 -16.53 1.45
C TYR A 128 -7.83 -17.20 0.08
N PRO A 129 -8.24 -18.48 -0.06
CA PRO A 129 -8.17 -19.18 -1.36
C PRO A 129 -9.09 -18.57 -2.41
N SER A 130 -10.26 -18.08 -2.00
CA SER A 130 -11.26 -17.47 -2.88
C SER A 130 -12.05 -16.40 -2.16
N THR A 131 -12.77 -15.58 -2.93
CA THR A 131 -13.73 -14.63 -2.40
C THR A 131 -14.76 -15.35 -1.53
N PHE A 132 -14.96 -14.87 -0.33
CA PHE A 132 -15.99 -15.36 0.56
C PHE A 132 -16.91 -14.22 0.98
N VAL A 133 -18.16 -14.56 1.24
CA VAL A 133 -19.15 -13.64 1.78
C VAL A 133 -19.01 -13.69 3.30
N ALA A 134 -18.41 -12.67 3.90
CA ALA A 134 -18.42 -12.54 5.35
C ALA A 134 -19.82 -12.09 5.78
N THR A 135 -20.46 -12.89 6.62
CA THR A 135 -21.71 -12.52 7.27
C THR A 135 -21.35 -11.63 8.45
N ARG A 136 -21.57 -10.32 8.33
CA ARG A 136 -21.43 -9.39 9.44
C ARG A 136 -22.80 -9.13 10.03
N GLU A 137 -23.00 -9.52 11.29
CA GLU A 137 -24.14 -9.08 12.07
C GLU A 137 -23.91 -7.62 12.47
N VAL A 138 -24.62 -6.69 11.86
CA VAL A 138 -24.63 -5.29 12.27
C VAL A 138 -25.91 -5.04 13.02
N ALA A 139 -25.79 -4.84 14.34
CA ALA A 139 -26.90 -4.33 15.12
C ALA A 139 -27.06 -2.81 14.85
N ASN A 140 -28.24 -2.40 14.37
CA ASN A 140 -28.56 -0.99 14.26
C ASN A 140 -28.92 -0.41 15.65
N GLU A 141 -29.04 0.91 15.74
CA GLU A 141 -29.40 1.61 17.01
C GLU A 141 -30.73 1.17 17.63
N LEU A 142 -31.54 0.39 16.92
CA LEU A 142 -32.81 -0.17 17.36
C LEU A 142 -32.70 -1.66 17.79
N GLY A 143 -31.46 -2.21 17.82
CA GLY A 143 -31.21 -3.61 18.20
C GLY A 143 -31.65 -4.64 17.17
N LEU A 144 -32.04 -4.24 15.95
CA LEU A 144 -32.34 -5.15 14.85
C LEU A 144 -31.02 -5.59 14.20
N VAL A 145 -30.75 -6.90 14.25
CA VAL A 145 -29.60 -7.50 13.60
C VAL A 145 -29.93 -7.66 12.10
N SER A 146 -29.26 -6.88 11.26
CA SER A 146 -29.30 -7.09 9.83
C SER A 146 -28.06 -7.87 9.39
N THR A 147 -28.28 -8.93 8.64
CA THR A 147 -27.21 -9.74 8.06
C THR A 147 -26.80 -9.12 6.73
N ASN A 148 -25.73 -8.34 6.73
CA ASN A 148 -25.17 -7.82 5.48
C ASN A 148 -24.15 -8.83 4.93
N HIS A 149 -24.44 -9.36 3.76
CA HIS A 149 -23.49 -10.17 3.00
C HIS A 149 -22.52 -9.23 2.29
N ILE A 150 -21.32 -9.08 2.86
CA ILE A 150 -20.27 -8.30 2.24
C ILE A 150 -19.39 -9.27 1.46
N ALA A 151 -19.36 -9.13 0.15
CA ALA A 151 -18.39 -9.85 -0.68
C ALA A 151 -17.01 -9.20 -0.44
N MET A 152 -16.14 -9.90 0.25
CA MET A 152 -14.75 -9.44 0.46
C MET A 152 -13.91 -9.89 -0.72
N LEU A 153 -13.74 -9.00 -1.71
CA LEU A 153 -12.78 -9.17 -2.82
C LEU A 153 -11.35 -8.92 -2.33
N GLY A 154 -11.18 -7.92 -1.54
CA GLY A 154 -10.06 -7.47 -0.75
C GLY A 154 -10.59 -6.45 0.24
N GLU A 155 -9.99 -6.33 1.38
CA GLU A 155 -10.35 -5.33 2.38
C GLU A 155 -9.08 -4.81 3.07
N SER A 156 -8.93 -3.50 3.07
CA SER A 156 -7.93 -2.80 3.86
C SER A 156 -8.51 -2.45 5.22
N TRP A 157 -8.06 -3.12 6.26
CA TRP A 157 -8.53 -2.85 7.61
C TRP A 157 -7.72 -1.71 8.21
N SER A 158 -8.40 -0.77 8.86
CA SER A 158 -7.80 0.36 9.59
C SER A 158 -6.84 -0.05 10.73
N GLN A 159 -6.63 -1.36 10.93
CA GLN A 159 -5.79 -1.94 11.98
C GLN A 159 -4.50 -2.60 11.45
N GLY A 160 -3.93 -2.08 10.37
CA GLY A 160 -2.64 -2.59 9.86
C GLY A 160 -2.73 -3.94 9.14
N LYS A 161 -3.87 -4.25 8.53
CA LYS A 161 -4.09 -5.50 7.80
C LYS A 161 -4.66 -5.24 6.42
N VAL A 162 -4.25 -6.09 5.46
CA VAL A 162 -4.87 -6.21 4.13
C VAL A 162 -5.41 -7.63 3.99
N VAL A 163 -6.60 -7.77 3.43
CA VAL A 163 -7.23 -9.07 3.16
C VAL A 163 -7.36 -9.24 1.66
N LEU A 164 -6.86 -10.35 1.13
CA LEU A 164 -6.88 -10.66 -0.30
C LEU A 164 -7.44 -12.06 -0.55
N ALA A 165 -8.20 -12.22 -1.64
CA ALA A 165 -8.60 -13.51 -2.17
C ALA A 165 -7.62 -13.90 -3.28
N TRP A 166 -6.95 -15.05 -3.14
CA TRP A 166 -5.92 -15.49 -4.07
C TRP A 166 -6.41 -15.71 -5.49
N ASP A 167 -7.64 -16.19 -5.66
CA ASP A 167 -8.28 -16.31 -6.96
C ASP A 167 -8.42 -14.97 -7.70
N ASN A 168 -8.73 -13.88 -6.96
CA ASN A 168 -8.80 -12.53 -7.54
C ASN A 168 -7.41 -11.94 -7.81
N VAL A 169 -6.44 -12.19 -6.94
CA VAL A 169 -5.04 -11.83 -7.23
C VAL A 169 -4.58 -12.51 -8.52
N ASN A 170 -4.88 -13.79 -8.69
CA ASN A 170 -4.56 -14.53 -9.92
C ASN A 170 -5.29 -13.97 -11.16
N LYS A 171 -6.56 -13.57 -11.06
CA LYS A 171 -7.27 -12.92 -12.16
C LYS A 171 -6.60 -11.63 -12.59
N GLY A 172 -6.25 -10.75 -11.63
CA GLY A 172 -5.56 -9.48 -11.94
C GLY A 172 -4.22 -9.68 -12.64
N VAL A 173 -3.41 -10.70 -12.28
CA VAL A 173 -2.14 -10.95 -12.98
C VAL A 173 -2.30 -11.69 -14.32
N MET A 174 -3.42 -12.40 -14.54
CA MET A 174 -3.71 -13.04 -15.81
C MET A 174 -4.17 -12.04 -16.88
N ASN A 175 -4.80 -10.94 -16.49
CA ASN A 175 -5.26 -9.90 -17.40
C ASN A 175 -4.84 -8.51 -16.88
N LEU A 176 -3.65 -8.08 -17.23
CA LEU A 176 -3.06 -6.79 -16.86
C LEU A 176 -3.55 -5.62 -17.73
N GLN A 177 -4.73 -5.74 -18.36
CA GLN A 177 -5.27 -4.74 -19.30
C GLN A 177 -6.77 -4.50 -19.15
N ASP A 178 -7.44 -5.06 -18.15
CA ASP A 178 -8.87 -4.85 -17.93
C ASP A 178 -9.19 -3.71 -16.94
N GLY A 179 -8.20 -3.24 -16.20
CA GLY A 179 -8.36 -2.18 -15.21
C GLY A 179 -8.91 -2.70 -13.89
N GLN A 180 -8.79 -4.02 -13.61
CA GLN A 180 -9.26 -4.66 -12.40
C GLN A 180 -8.14 -5.43 -11.70
N ASN A 181 -7.58 -4.87 -10.65
CA ASN A 181 -6.47 -5.46 -9.92
C ASN A 181 -6.63 -5.25 -8.41
N VAL A 182 -7.12 -6.29 -7.74
CA VAL A 182 -7.41 -6.23 -6.30
C VAL A 182 -6.19 -5.86 -5.44
N VAL A 183 -4.97 -6.22 -5.84
CA VAL A 183 -3.77 -5.84 -5.09
C VAL A 183 -3.50 -4.35 -5.21
N LEU A 184 -3.54 -3.80 -6.44
CA LEU A 184 -3.37 -2.36 -6.64
C LEU A 184 -4.47 -1.58 -5.93
N HIS A 185 -5.71 -2.06 -5.95
CA HIS A 185 -6.88 -1.50 -5.27
C HIS A 185 -6.65 -1.37 -3.77
N GLU A 186 -6.39 -2.49 -3.10
CA GLU A 186 -6.22 -2.52 -1.64
C GLU A 186 -5.00 -1.73 -1.17
N PHE A 187 -3.93 -1.77 -1.94
CA PHE A 187 -2.74 -0.99 -1.61
C PHE A 187 -2.87 0.51 -1.95
N ALA A 188 -3.76 0.90 -2.85
CA ALA A 188 -4.16 2.30 -3.00
C ALA A 188 -4.89 2.80 -1.76
N HIS A 189 -5.81 2.01 -1.18
CA HIS A 189 -6.43 2.35 0.11
C HIS A 189 -5.41 2.47 1.25
N GLN A 190 -4.35 1.64 1.27
CA GLN A 190 -3.27 1.82 2.25
C GLN A 190 -2.58 3.17 2.10
N LEU A 191 -2.36 3.64 0.86
CA LEU A 191 -1.77 4.96 0.59
C LEU A 191 -2.70 6.11 0.99
N ASP A 192 -3.99 5.96 0.75
CA ASP A 192 -5.01 6.94 1.15
C ASP A 192 -5.10 7.04 2.68
N HIS A 193 -5.11 5.89 3.36
CA HIS A 193 -5.19 5.83 4.83
C HIS A 193 -4.00 6.46 5.55
N GLU A 194 -2.82 6.56 4.92
CA GLU A 194 -1.65 7.21 5.53
C GLU A 194 -1.86 8.69 5.85
N SER A 195 -2.82 9.35 5.20
CA SER A 195 -3.22 10.73 5.52
C SER A 195 -3.99 10.85 6.84
N GLY A 196 -4.39 9.72 7.46
CA GLY A 196 -5.21 9.63 8.66
C GLY A 196 -6.72 9.49 8.39
N SER A 197 -7.13 9.54 7.12
CA SER A 197 -8.52 9.31 6.68
C SER A 197 -8.53 8.67 5.29
N THR A 198 -9.44 7.74 5.07
CA THR A 198 -9.65 7.13 3.75
C THR A 198 -10.70 7.94 3.01
N ASN A 199 -10.27 8.91 2.22
CA ASN A 199 -11.14 9.89 1.56
C ASN A 199 -10.80 10.15 0.08
N GLY A 200 -9.94 9.31 -0.52
CA GLY A 200 -9.50 9.43 -1.91
C GLY A 200 -8.40 10.49 -2.13
N ALA A 201 -7.82 11.00 -1.05
CA ALA A 201 -6.74 11.99 -1.12
C ALA A 201 -5.50 11.52 -0.35
N PRO A 202 -4.59 10.79 -0.99
CA PRO A 202 -3.36 10.31 -0.35
C PRO A 202 -2.46 11.47 0.06
N VAL A 203 -1.37 11.19 0.80
CA VAL A 203 -0.44 12.22 1.25
C VAL A 203 0.22 12.93 0.06
N LEU A 204 -0.08 14.20 -0.13
CA LEU A 204 0.47 15.06 -1.18
C LEU A 204 1.46 16.08 -0.61
N ASN A 205 2.45 16.48 -1.42
CA ASN A 205 3.60 17.26 -0.94
C ASN A 205 3.29 18.75 -0.65
N THR A 206 2.24 19.33 -1.25
CA THR A 206 1.94 20.76 -1.13
C THR A 206 0.44 21.05 -1.08
N ARG A 207 0.07 22.20 -0.53
CA ARG A 207 -1.33 22.67 -0.56
C ARG A 207 -1.86 22.89 -1.98
N GLY A 208 -0.98 23.27 -2.92
CA GLY A 208 -1.33 23.42 -4.33
C GLY A 208 -1.68 22.08 -4.96
N ALA A 209 -0.90 21.02 -4.65
CA ALA A 209 -1.19 19.66 -5.11
C ALA A 209 -2.54 19.15 -4.59
N TYR A 210 -2.87 19.41 -3.30
CA TYR A 210 -4.20 19.04 -2.76
C TYR A 210 -5.35 19.77 -3.47
N ARG A 211 -5.19 21.04 -3.83
CA ARG A 211 -6.24 21.79 -4.56
C ARG A 211 -6.44 21.24 -5.96
N SER A 212 -5.35 21.00 -6.70
CA SER A 212 -5.41 20.42 -8.04
C SER A 212 -6.00 19.02 -8.03
N TRP A 213 -5.59 18.19 -7.06
CA TRP A 213 -6.13 16.85 -6.84
C TRP A 213 -7.64 16.90 -6.59
N ALA A 214 -8.07 17.69 -5.60
CA ALA A 214 -9.48 17.80 -5.24
C ALA A 214 -10.34 18.25 -6.42
N HIS A 215 -9.86 19.21 -7.23
CA HIS A 215 -10.57 19.70 -8.41
C HIS A 215 -10.77 18.57 -9.42
N VAL A 216 -9.67 17.96 -9.90
CA VAL A 216 -9.73 16.92 -10.93
C VAL A 216 -10.47 15.68 -10.46
N PHE A 217 -10.15 15.20 -9.23
CA PHE A 217 -10.79 14.00 -8.71
C PHE A 217 -12.28 14.18 -8.45
N SER A 218 -12.73 15.37 -8.00
CA SER A 218 -14.16 15.63 -7.81
C SER A 218 -14.92 15.67 -9.13
N GLU A 219 -14.38 16.32 -10.15
CA GLU A 219 -15.02 16.40 -11.46
C GLU A 219 -15.15 15.03 -12.13
N GLU A 220 -14.10 14.25 -12.12
CA GLU A 220 -14.07 12.90 -12.70
C GLU A 220 -14.95 11.93 -11.91
N PHE A 221 -14.99 12.04 -10.59
CA PHE A 221 -15.88 11.25 -9.73
C PHE A 221 -17.37 11.56 -10.00
N GLU A 222 -17.73 12.84 -10.10
CA GLU A 222 -19.11 13.26 -10.45
C GLU A 222 -19.50 12.78 -11.85
N GLU A 223 -18.57 12.75 -12.82
CA GLU A 223 -18.87 12.24 -14.16
C GLU A 223 -19.09 10.75 -14.15
N LEU A 224 -18.23 9.97 -13.42
CA LEU A 224 -18.42 8.54 -13.25
C LEU A 224 -19.78 8.22 -12.58
N GLN A 225 -20.19 9.00 -11.56
CA GLN A 225 -21.51 8.84 -10.94
C GLN A 225 -22.66 9.09 -11.93
N LYS A 226 -22.52 10.09 -12.81
CA LYS A 226 -23.53 10.34 -13.86
C LYS A 226 -23.61 9.22 -14.88
N ASP A 227 -22.46 8.64 -15.23
CA ASP A 227 -22.39 7.51 -16.17
C ASP A 227 -22.98 6.24 -15.54
N ASP A 228 -22.70 5.97 -14.26
CA ASP A 228 -23.29 4.86 -13.52
C ASP A 228 -24.82 4.96 -13.47
N VAL A 229 -25.37 6.11 -13.07
CA VAL A 229 -26.83 6.33 -13.04
C VAL A 229 -27.47 6.20 -14.42
N ARG A 230 -26.76 6.56 -15.49
CA ARG A 230 -27.27 6.50 -16.87
C ARG A 230 -27.00 5.17 -17.57
N GLY A 231 -26.30 4.25 -16.91
CA GLY A 231 -25.87 2.96 -17.50
C GLY A 231 -24.96 3.12 -18.71
N ARG A 232 -24.16 4.19 -18.75
CA ARG A 232 -23.18 4.41 -19.83
C ARG A 232 -21.91 3.61 -19.55
N GLN A 233 -21.27 3.17 -20.64
CA GLN A 233 -19.94 2.55 -20.50
C GLN A 233 -18.90 3.62 -20.11
N SER A 234 -18.03 3.26 -19.16
CA SER A 234 -16.90 4.04 -18.74
C SER A 234 -15.60 3.24 -18.85
N LEU A 235 -14.46 3.93 -18.97
CA LEU A 235 -13.14 3.33 -18.85
C LEU A 235 -12.88 2.89 -17.41
N LEU A 236 -13.33 3.69 -16.45
CA LEU A 236 -13.24 3.42 -15.03
C LEU A 236 -14.39 2.48 -14.61
N ASP A 237 -14.09 1.50 -13.75
CA ASP A 237 -15.14 0.63 -13.20
C ASP A 237 -16.14 1.46 -12.38
N HIS A 238 -17.44 1.16 -12.57
CA HIS A 238 -18.53 1.85 -11.86
C HIS A 238 -18.50 1.67 -10.33
N TYR A 239 -17.75 0.68 -9.83
CA TYR A 239 -17.51 0.54 -8.41
C TYR A 239 -16.84 1.80 -7.81
N GLY A 240 -16.00 2.48 -8.59
CA GLY A 240 -15.42 3.78 -8.23
C GLY A 240 -16.43 4.90 -7.98
N ALA A 241 -17.68 4.79 -8.46
CA ALA A 241 -18.74 5.77 -8.20
C ALA A 241 -19.32 5.70 -6.77
N THR A 242 -18.96 4.67 -6.00
CA THR A 242 -19.46 4.41 -4.64
C THR A 242 -19.09 5.52 -3.65
N ASN A 243 -17.83 5.90 -3.62
CA ASN A 243 -17.29 6.98 -2.78
C ASN A 243 -15.89 7.41 -3.28
N PRO A 244 -15.36 8.56 -2.82
CA PRO A 244 -14.06 9.06 -3.28
C PRO A 244 -12.87 8.12 -3.03
N ALA A 245 -12.88 7.29 -2.00
CA ALA A 245 -11.81 6.34 -1.72
C ALA A 245 -11.79 5.21 -2.76
N GLU A 246 -12.96 4.65 -3.10
CA GLU A 246 -13.11 3.66 -4.17
C GLU A 246 -12.74 4.25 -5.53
N PHE A 247 -13.10 5.51 -5.78
CA PHE A 247 -12.71 6.21 -6.99
C PHE A 247 -11.18 6.29 -7.13
N PHE A 248 -10.46 6.62 -6.07
CA PHE A 248 -9.00 6.65 -6.10
C PHE A 248 -8.40 5.26 -6.35
N ALA A 249 -8.95 4.22 -5.74
CA ALA A 249 -8.49 2.85 -5.92
C ALA A 249 -8.71 2.38 -7.37
N VAL A 250 -9.92 2.54 -7.93
CA VAL A 250 -10.25 2.21 -9.32
C VAL A 250 -9.43 3.03 -10.31
N ALA A 251 -9.25 4.33 -10.05
CA ALA A 251 -8.39 5.17 -10.88
C ALA A 251 -6.92 4.70 -10.86
N THR A 252 -6.44 4.19 -9.72
CA THR A 252 -5.10 3.59 -9.60
C THR A 252 -4.98 2.32 -10.44
N GLU A 253 -5.94 1.40 -10.35
CA GLU A 253 -5.96 0.20 -11.17
C GLU A 253 -5.89 0.54 -12.66
N THR A 254 -6.78 1.42 -13.12
CA THR A 254 -6.84 1.87 -14.53
C THR A 254 -5.55 2.57 -14.97
N PHE A 255 -4.93 3.38 -14.09
CA PHE A 255 -3.67 4.06 -14.38
C PHE A 255 -2.52 3.08 -14.66
N PHE A 256 -2.42 1.99 -13.92
CA PHE A 256 -1.37 1.00 -14.13
C PHE A 256 -1.68 0.00 -15.25
N GLU A 257 -2.92 -0.37 -15.46
CA GLU A 257 -3.30 -1.42 -16.42
C GLU A 257 -3.74 -0.87 -17.79
N ARG A 258 -4.40 0.30 -17.81
CA ARG A 258 -4.88 0.95 -19.05
C ARG A 258 -4.37 2.40 -19.22
N PRO A 259 -3.05 2.64 -19.04
CA PRO A 259 -2.49 3.98 -19.00
C PRO A 259 -2.70 4.78 -20.28
N LYS A 260 -2.61 4.14 -21.45
CA LYS A 260 -2.78 4.83 -22.74
C LYS A 260 -4.22 5.31 -22.95
N GLU A 261 -5.19 4.46 -22.58
CA GLU A 261 -6.61 4.82 -22.69
C GLU A 261 -6.95 5.90 -21.64
N MET A 262 -6.44 5.78 -20.42
CA MET A 262 -6.64 6.80 -19.41
C MET A 262 -6.03 8.14 -19.83
N ALA A 263 -4.85 8.16 -20.41
CA ALA A 263 -4.25 9.38 -20.95
C ALA A 263 -5.05 9.99 -22.09
N ALA A 264 -5.77 9.17 -22.88
CA ALA A 264 -6.58 9.64 -24.00
C ALA A 264 -7.95 10.17 -23.56
N TYR A 265 -8.62 9.53 -22.61
CA TYR A 265 -10.00 9.83 -22.22
C TYR A 265 -10.12 10.63 -20.92
N HIS A 266 -9.13 10.52 -20.01
CA HIS A 266 -9.09 11.16 -18.69
C HIS A 266 -7.72 11.81 -18.45
N GLN A 267 -7.34 12.72 -19.35
CA GLN A 267 -5.99 13.29 -19.42
C GLN A 267 -5.55 13.96 -18.12
N GLU A 268 -6.43 14.74 -17.49
CA GLU A 268 -6.10 15.46 -16.26
C GLU A 268 -5.94 14.49 -15.08
N LEU A 269 -6.81 13.49 -14.96
CA LEU A 269 -6.72 12.44 -13.96
C LEU A 269 -5.43 11.62 -14.13
N TYR A 270 -5.10 11.22 -15.36
CA TYR A 270 -3.83 10.57 -15.67
C TYR A 270 -2.63 11.40 -15.21
N GLN A 271 -2.65 12.71 -15.48
CA GLN A 271 -1.55 13.60 -15.09
C GLN A 271 -1.43 13.76 -13.57
N GLN A 272 -2.55 13.80 -12.83
CA GLN A 272 -2.52 13.80 -11.35
C GLN A 272 -1.87 12.53 -10.81
N LEU A 273 -2.28 11.37 -11.29
CA LEU A 273 -1.72 10.07 -10.86
C LEU A 273 -0.25 9.92 -11.28
N LYS A 274 0.13 10.34 -12.49
CA LYS A 274 1.52 10.37 -12.95
C LYS A 274 2.41 11.24 -12.05
N ASN A 275 1.93 12.39 -11.62
CA ASN A 275 2.65 13.26 -10.70
C ASN A 275 2.73 12.67 -9.29
N TYR A 276 1.68 12.03 -8.82
CA TYR A 276 1.62 11.38 -7.52
C TYR A 276 2.54 10.18 -7.45
N TYR A 277 2.40 9.22 -8.37
CA TYR A 277 3.22 8.02 -8.41
C TYR A 277 4.64 8.26 -8.93
N LYS A 278 4.88 9.41 -9.60
CA LYS A 278 6.15 9.73 -10.30
C LYS A 278 6.54 8.66 -11.33
N LEU A 279 5.56 8.10 -11.98
CA LEU A 279 5.66 7.02 -12.95
C LEU A 279 4.84 7.34 -14.18
N ASP A 280 5.24 6.76 -15.30
CA ASP A 280 4.50 6.81 -16.56
C ASP A 280 4.31 5.38 -17.10
N PRO A 281 3.29 4.64 -16.62
CA PRO A 281 3.07 3.25 -17.05
C PRO A 281 2.78 3.11 -18.54
N GLY A 282 2.35 4.18 -19.22
CA GLY A 282 2.18 4.19 -20.65
C GLY A 282 3.45 3.87 -21.46
N GLN A 283 4.62 4.11 -20.87
CA GLN A 283 5.90 3.75 -21.47
C GLN A 283 6.26 2.26 -21.34
N TRP A 284 5.59 1.51 -20.48
CA TRP A 284 5.84 0.09 -20.25
C TRP A 284 5.01 -0.83 -21.14
N GLN A 285 3.92 -0.30 -21.72
CA GLN A 285 3.08 -1.06 -22.64
C GLN A 285 3.69 -1.11 -24.04
N GLN A 286 3.55 -2.26 -24.70
CA GLN A 286 3.93 -2.37 -26.12
C GLN A 286 3.09 -1.42 -26.98
N PRO A 287 3.69 -0.90 -28.09
CA PRO A 287 2.97 -0.10 -29.07
C PRO A 287 1.81 -0.86 -29.70
#